data_443b230023a3d0955110f1bf3319e278
#
_entry.id   443b230023a3d0955110f1bf3319e278
#
_cell.length_a   1.000
_cell.length_b   1.000
_cell.length_c   1.000
_cell.angle_alpha   90.00
_cell.angle_beta   90.00
_cell.angle_gamma   90.00
#
_symmetry.space_group_name_H-M   'P 1'
#
loop_
_entity.id
_entity.type
_entity.pdbx_description
1 polymer ?
#
loop_
_entity_poly.entity_id
_entity_poly.type
_entity_poly.pdbx_seq_one_letter_code
_entity_poly.pdbx_strand_id
1 'polypeptide(L)'
;MTHAASLRIRPTSKGVSYDVRYRLDGASKTLAFGDEARAREWAGLVRQHGPEFALTWVKRDVGPTTPTVAEYADTYIASKSGVEGKTLDHYRMFMRRSIGPWMGHLPLNMVTPEVIAGWINEQAAPTREVDGKLPRPLGAKTIKNRHGFLYAMFQHAVQRGVVDRNPCEGTNMPASESREMTFLSGDEYTRLLSFIPPYWQPLVQTLAGTGMRWSEATALRPGDFDLEAGVVRVSRAWKDSIAKGRYLGAPKTSRSKRTISLPPGLITLLRPLVEQRGELVFTNRHGNAILQQTFHKEVWAPARNLANGRPAFDIVKDHKPHWVPNRGGHEWHQEPASVGDRIHKEPRIHDLRHTHASWLINGGTPLPVIQRRLGHESITTTVDRYGHLSPDNLTAAALAVQVAMAGALPEIES
;
A
#
# COMPACT_ATOMS: atom_id res chain seq x y z
N MET A 1 -2.77 -25.43 -19.18
CA MET A 1 -2.27 -26.46 -20.13
C MET A 1 -1.10 -25.86 -20.88
N THR A 2 0.07 -26.51 -20.89
CA THR A 2 1.23 -26.08 -21.69
C THR A 2 1.00 -26.47 -23.12
N HIS A 3 0.89 -25.52 -24.03
CA HIS A 3 0.78 -25.78 -25.45
C HIS A 3 2.15 -26.16 -26.04
N ALA A 4 2.21 -27.26 -26.81
CA ALA A 4 3.45 -27.70 -27.40
C ALA A 4 3.74 -26.93 -28.71
N ALA A 5 4.94 -26.36 -28.83
CA ALA A 5 5.48 -25.77 -30.03
C ALA A 5 6.96 -26.13 -30.19
N SER A 6 7.36 -26.60 -31.38
CA SER A 6 8.75 -26.95 -31.68
C SER A 6 9.23 -26.20 -32.92
N LEU A 7 10.48 -25.68 -32.85
CA LEU A 7 11.15 -25.03 -33.97
C LEU A 7 11.99 -26.03 -34.76
N ARG A 8 11.87 -26.00 -36.08
CA ARG A 8 12.71 -26.75 -37.02
C ARG A 8 13.33 -25.81 -38.03
N ILE A 9 14.63 -25.93 -38.21
CA ILE A 9 15.38 -25.15 -39.19
C ILE A 9 15.40 -25.98 -40.50
N ARG A 10 15.00 -25.40 -41.63
CA ARG A 10 14.95 -26.04 -42.91
C ARG A 10 15.67 -25.22 -43.99
N PRO A 11 16.74 -25.74 -44.63
CA PRO A 11 17.33 -25.09 -45.81
C PRO A 11 16.34 -25.05 -46.97
N THR A 12 16.29 -23.95 -47.69
CA THR A 12 15.46 -23.76 -48.87
C THR A 12 16.31 -23.20 -50.02
N SER A 13 15.82 -23.25 -51.23
CA SER A 13 16.51 -22.70 -52.43
C SER A 13 16.69 -21.16 -52.36
N LYS A 14 15.99 -20.47 -51.44
CA LYS A 14 16.03 -19.02 -51.25
C LYS A 14 16.67 -18.61 -49.89
N GLY A 15 17.26 -19.53 -49.13
CA GLY A 15 17.85 -19.29 -47.83
C GLY A 15 17.41 -20.32 -46.79
N VAL A 16 17.28 -19.88 -45.53
CA VAL A 16 16.86 -20.74 -44.43
C VAL A 16 15.43 -20.38 -44.00
N SER A 17 14.58 -21.41 -43.83
CA SER A 17 13.24 -21.28 -43.23
C SER A 17 13.24 -21.83 -41.82
N TYR A 18 12.60 -21.11 -40.93
CA TYR A 18 12.42 -21.45 -39.54
C TYR A 18 10.98 -21.83 -39.27
N ASP A 19 10.71 -23.15 -39.33
CA ASP A 19 9.37 -23.70 -39.28
C ASP A 19 8.96 -24.01 -37.83
N VAL A 20 7.90 -23.39 -37.31
CA VAL A 20 7.35 -23.70 -36.00
C VAL A 20 6.14 -24.62 -36.16
N ARG A 21 6.25 -25.82 -35.59
CA ARG A 21 5.17 -26.82 -35.56
C ARG A 21 4.38 -26.69 -34.26
N TYR A 22 3.03 -26.65 -34.35
CA TYR A 22 2.11 -26.49 -33.25
C TYR A 22 0.81 -27.27 -33.47
N ARG A 23 -0.01 -27.43 -32.42
CA ARG A 23 -1.35 -28.04 -32.52
C ARG A 23 -2.44 -26.98 -32.43
N LEU A 24 -3.42 -27.06 -33.35
CA LEU A 24 -4.63 -26.23 -33.31
C LEU A 24 -5.81 -27.14 -33.69
N ASP A 25 -6.88 -27.13 -32.88
CA ASP A 25 -8.08 -27.96 -33.07
C ASP A 25 -7.74 -29.45 -33.23
N GLY A 26 -6.78 -29.95 -32.45
CA GLY A 26 -6.32 -31.34 -32.52
C GLY A 26 -5.39 -31.67 -33.69
N ALA A 27 -5.26 -30.79 -34.69
CA ALA A 27 -4.43 -30.99 -35.88
C ALA A 27 -3.02 -30.38 -35.70
N SER A 28 -1.99 -31.05 -36.26
CA SER A 28 -0.64 -30.51 -36.35
C SER A 28 -0.54 -29.53 -37.50
N LYS A 29 -0.16 -28.29 -37.21
CA LYS A 29 0.06 -27.21 -38.19
C LYS A 29 1.49 -26.72 -38.13
N THR A 30 1.97 -26.08 -39.19
CA THR A 30 3.32 -25.52 -39.30
C THR A 30 3.21 -24.08 -39.82
N LEU A 31 3.94 -23.17 -39.19
CA LEU A 31 4.09 -21.80 -39.66
C LEU A 31 5.58 -21.53 -39.90
N ALA A 32 5.89 -21.02 -41.10
CA ALA A 32 7.26 -20.76 -41.53
C ALA A 32 7.62 -19.29 -41.37
N PHE A 33 8.83 -19.01 -40.89
CA PHE A 33 9.40 -17.67 -40.70
C PHE A 33 10.71 -17.55 -41.48
N GLY A 34 11.00 -16.36 -41.99
CA GLY A 34 12.27 -16.05 -42.64
C GLY A 34 13.37 -15.66 -41.65
N ASP A 35 13.03 -15.48 -40.36
CA ASP A 35 13.92 -15.04 -39.30
C ASP A 35 13.81 -15.95 -38.07
N GLU A 36 14.97 -16.32 -37.48
CA GLU A 36 15.03 -17.26 -36.38
C GLU A 36 14.48 -16.66 -35.07
N ALA A 37 14.78 -15.39 -34.82
CA ALA A 37 14.34 -14.70 -33.59
C ALA A 37 12.83 -14.63 -33.56
N ARG A 38 12.18 -14.28 -34.69
CA ARG A 38 10.71 -14.29 -34.87
C ARG A 38 10.10 -15.68 -34.67
N ALA A 39 10.72 -16.69 -35.22
CA ALA A 39 10.24 -18.06 -35.06
C ALA A 39 10.30 -18.55 -33.63
N ARG A 40 11.39 -18.23 -32.89
CA ARG A 40 11.55 -18.55 -31.48
C ARG A 40 10.56 -17.80 -30.60
N GLU A 41 10.37 -16.51 -30.88
CA GLU A 41 9.40 -15.65 -30.18
C GLU A 41 7.99 -16.19 -30.35
N TRP A 42 7.59 -16.48 -31.59
CA TRP A 42 6.27 -17.04 -31.88
C TRP A 42 6.05 -18.41 -31.24
N ALA A 43 7.05 -19.27 -31.23
CA ALA A 43 7.00 -20.55 -30.53
C ALA A 43 6.85 -20.37 -29.01
N GLY A 44 7.43 -19.32 -28.46
CA GLY A 44 7.22 -18.88 -27.07
C GLY A 44 5.78 -18.49 -26.80
N LEU A 45 5.20 -17.67 -27.68
CA LEU A 45 3.79 -17.25 -27.58
C LEU A 45 2.83 -18.43 -27.63
N VAL A 46 3.06 -19.39 -28.54
CA VAL A 46 2.24 -20.62 -28.62
C VAL A 46 2.31 -21.39 -27.30
N ARG A 47 3.50 -21.58 -26.75
CA ARG A 47 3.67 -22.33 -25.50
C ARG A 47 3.00 -21.64 -24.30
N GLN A 48 3.02 -20.32 -24.29
CA GLN A 48 2.60 -19.52 -23.14
C GLN A 48 1.12 -19.13 -23.20
N HIS A 49 0.60 -18.79 -24.38
CA HIS A 49 -0.74 -18.24 -24.57
C HIS A 49 -1.64 -19.07 -25.50
N GLY A 50 -1.09 -20.13 -26.10
CA GLY A 50 -1.80 -20.98 -27.04
C GLY A 50 -1.71 -20.53 -28.51
N PRO A 51 -2.03 -21.46 -29.45
CA PRO A 51 -1.85 -21.21 -30.86
C PRO A 51 -2.82 -20.19 -31.46
N GLU A 52 -4.05 -20.09 -30.93
CA GLU A 52 -5.03 -19.11 -31.40
C GLU A 52 -4.53 -17.67 -31.13
N PHE A 53 -4.04 -17.42 -29.94
CA PHE A 53 -3.42 -16.13 -29.61
C PHE A 53 -2.20 -15.85 -30.49
N ALA A 54 -1.31 -16.83 -30.65
CA ALA A 54 -0.10 -16.67 -31.44
C ALA A 54 -0.40 -16.40 -32.92
N LEU A 55 -1.51 -16.93 -33.46
CA LEU A 55 -1.95 -16.65 -34.84
C LEU A 55 -2.48 -15.23 -35.02
N THR A 56 -3.10 -14.63 -33.99
CA THR A 56 -3.47 -13.20 -34.04
C THR A 56 -2.24 -12.31 -34.10
N TRP A 57 -1.14 -12.74 -33.47
CA TRP A 57 0.15 -12.06 -33.54
C TRP A 57 0.70 -12.00 -34.99
N VAL A 58 0.64 -13.10 -35.73
CA VAL A 58 1.12 -13.14 -37.13
C VAL A 58 0.26 -12.29 -38.08
N LYS A 59 -1.04 -12.18 -37.82
CA LYS A 59 -1.96 -11.37 -38.62
C LYS A 59 -1.83 -9.87 -38.44
N ARG A 60 -1.20 -9.43 -37.34
CA ARG A 60 -0.89 -8.02 -37.12
C ARG A 60 0.49 -7.72 -37.65
N ASP A 61 0.59 -6.74 -38.54
CA ASP A 61 1.87 -6.28 -39.10
C ASP A 61 2.65 -5.60 -37.95
N VAL A 62 3.41 -6.41 -37.20
CA VAL A 62 4.27 -5.94 -36.11
C VAL A 62 5.52 -5.38 -36.79
N GLY A 63 5.51 -4.08 -37.07
CA GLY A 63 6.70 -3.39 -37.54
C GLY A 63 7.88 -3.61 -36.56
N PRO A 64 9.13 -3.66 -37.08
CA PRO A 64 10.33 -3.92 -36.25
C PRO A 64 10.64 -2.84 -35.20
N THR A 65 9.75 -1.87 -35.02
CA THR A 65 9.96 -0.67 -34.22
C THR A 65 9.07 -0.58 -32.95
N THR A 66 8.12 -1.52 -32.75
CA THR A 66 7.26 -1.46 -31.54
C THR A 66 8.00 -2.11 -30.38
N PRO A 67 8.32 -1.35 -29.32
CA PRO A 67 9.02 -1.90 -28.15
C PRO A 67 8.16 -2.92 -27.41
N THR A 68 8.81 -3.86 -26.75
CA THR A 68 8.16 -4.81 -25.85
C THR A 68 7.63 -4.10 -24.60
N VAL A 69 6.71 -4.74 -23.87
CA VAL A 69 6.21 -4.24 -22.58
C VAL A 69 7.35 -4.01 -21.60
N ALA A 70 8.36 -4.87 -21.56
CA ALA A 70 9.52 -4.74 -20.66
C ALA A 70 10.36 -3.52 -21.03
N GLU A 71 10.75 -3.37 -22.28
CA GLU A 71 11.55 -2.22 -22.78
C GLU A 71 10.83 -0.89 -22.57
N TYR A 72 9.53 -0.86 -22.85
CA TYR A 72 8.75 0.34 -22.66
C TYR A 72 8.52 0.68 -21.18
N ALA A 73 8.37 -0.33 -20.32
CA ALA A 73 8.27 -0.12 -18.89
C ALA A 73 9.53 0.54 -18.32
N ASP A 74 10.72 0.13 -18.77
CA ASP A 74 11.98 0.77 -18.38
C ASP A 74 12.04 2.23 -18.85
N THR A 75 11.65 2.49 -20.09
CA THR A 75 11.54 3.86 -20.65
C THR A 75 10.54 4.70 -19.85
N TYR A 76 9.36 4.14 -19.54
CA TYR A 76 8.33 4.82 -18.76
C TYR A 76 8.79 5.13 -17.34
N ILE A 77 9.44 4.17 -16.66
CA ILE A 77 9.96 4.37 -15.30
C ILE A 77 11.07 5.43 -15.30
N ALA A 78 11.96 5.42 -16.30
CA ALA A 78 13.03 6.39 -16.44
C ALA A 78 12.52 7.81 -16.72
N SER A 79 11.39 7.94 -17.42
CA SER A 79 10.76 9.24 -17.72
C SER A 79 10.09 9.92 -16.51
N LYS A 80 9.94 9.22 -15.37
CA LYS A 80 9.25 9.77 -14.20
C LYS A 80 10.14 10.70 -13.40
N SER A 81 9.84 12.01 -13.46
CA SER A 81 10.43 13.03 -12.60
C SER A 81 9.53 13.32 -11.39
N GLY A 82 10.14 13.67 -10.27
CA GLY A 82 9.39 14.07 -9.05
C GLY A 82 8.67 12.94 -8.32
N VAL A 83 8.86 11.68 -8.74
CA VAL A 83 8.26 10.51 -8.10
C VAL A 83 9.19 9.97 -7.01
N GLU A 84 8.62 9.59 -5.85
CA GLU A 84 9.39 9.00 -4.76
C GLU A 84 10.08 7.69 -5.19
N GLY A 85 11.36 7.53 -4.80
CA GLY A 85 12.17 6.36 -5.14
C GLY A 85 11.46 5.03 -4.81
N LYS A 86 10.78 4.93 -3.67
CA LYS A 86 10.01 3.76 -3.28
C LYS A 86 8.90 3.40 -4.29
N THR A 87 8.26 4.39 -4.91
CA THR A 87 7.24 4.14 -5.95
C THR A 87 7.88 3.55 -7.20
N LEU A 88 9.03 4.07 -7.62
CA LEU A 88 9.79 3.52 -8.76
C LEU A 88 10.28 2.10 -8.47
N ASP A 89 10.70 1.83 -7.23
CA ASP A 89 11.10 0.48 -6.79
C ASP A 89 9.92 -0.49 -6.84
N HIS A 90 8.70 -0.05 -6.48
CA HIS A 90 7.48 -0.86 -6.64
C HIS A 90 7.17 -1.15 -8.12
N TYR A 91 7.33 -0.17 -9.02
CA TYR A 91 7.11 -0.37 -10.46
C TYR A 91 8.07 -1.42 -11.02
N ARG A 92 9.37 -1.33 -10.68
CA ARG A 92 10.36 -2.34 -11.07
C ARG A 92 10.05 -3.72 -10.48
N MET A 93 9.57 -3.77 -9.23
CA MET A 93 9.14 -5.01 -8.59
C MET A 93 7.90 -5.60 -9.29
N PHE A 94 6.92 -4.79 -9.70
CA PHE A 94 5.75 -5.25 -10.44
C PHE A 94 6.16 -5.87 -11.78
N MET A 95 7.05 -5.21 -12.51
CA MET A 95 7.62 -5.76 -13.74
C MET A 95 8.32 -7.09 -13.48
N ARG A 96 9.26 -7.12 -12.55
CA ARG A 96 10.08 -8.31 -12.32
C ARG A 96 9.27 -9.52 -11.85
N ARG A 97 8.26 -9.34 -10.98
CA ARG A 97 7.59 -10.44 -10.28
C ARG A 97 6.23 -10.83 -10.85
N SER A 98 5.64 -10.02 -11.71
CA SER A 98 4.25 -10.21 -12.11
C SER A 98 4.00 -9.93 -13.58
N ILE A 99 4.31 -8.73 -14.05
CA ILE A 99 3.98 -8.28 -15.38
C ILE A 99 4.96 -8.86 -16.40
N GLY A 100 6.26 -8.75 -16.15
CA GLY A 100 7.32 -9.23 -17.02
C GLY A 100 7.22 -10.73 -17.36
N PRO A 101 7.07 -11.62 -16.36
CA PRO A 101 6.89 -13.05 -16.60
C PRO A 101 5.64 -13.39 -17.43
N TRP A 102 4.60 -12.56 -17.40
CA TRP A 102 3.36 -12.80 -18.13
C TRP A 102 3.38 -12.23 -19.56
N MET A 103 3.73 -10.95 -19.70
CA MET A 103 3.60 -10.20 -20.94
C MET A 103 4.83 -9.32 -21.29
N GLY A 104 5.90 -9.39 -20.53
CA GLY A 104 7.06 -8.50 -20.71
C GLY A 104 7.70 -8.63 -22.10
N HIS A 105 7.65 -9.81 -22.69
CA HIS A 105 8.21 -10.12 -24.00
C HIS A 105 7.29 -9.73 -25.17
N LEU A 106 6.01 -9.39 -24.89
CA LEU A 106 5.07 -9.00 -25.93
C LEU A 106 5.34 -7.58 -26.43
N PRO A 107 5.31 -7.32 -27.74
CA PRO A 107 5.23 -5.97 -28.28
C PRO A 107 4.00 -5.24 -27.74
N LEU A 108 4.11 -3.94 -27.42
CA LEU A 108 3.02 -3.17 -26.81
C LEU A 108 1.70 -3.23 -27.58
N ASN A 109 1.74 -3.18 -28.93
CA ASN A 109 0.57 -3.24 -29.79
C ASN A 109 -0.09 -4.62 -29.83
N MET A 110 0.54 -5.63 -29.25
CA MET A 110 0.03 -7.00 -29.16
C MET A 110 -0.68 -7.30 -27.83
N VAL A 111 -0.56 -6.40 -26.85
CA VAL A 111 -1.28 -6.53 -25.60
C VAL A 111 -2.74 -6.12 -25.80
N THR A 112 -3.64 -7.11 -25.68
CA THR A 112 -5.08 -6.91 -25.82
C THR A 112 -5.77 -6.87 -24.44
N PRO A 113 -7.03 -6.41 -24.35
CA PRO A 113 -7.80 -6.50 -23.11
C PRO A 113 -7.90 -7.93 -22.56
N GLU A 114 -7.92 -8.95 -23.42
CA GLU A 114 -7.97 -10.36 -23.01
C GLU A 114 -6.65 -10.81 -22.35
N VAL A 115 -5.50 -10.30 -22.82
CA VAL A 115 -4.19 -10.54 -22.18
C VAL A 115 -4.18 -9.93 -20.77
N ILE A 116 -4.68 -8.70 -20.62
CA ILE A 116 -4.80 -8.04 -19.32
C ILE A 116 -5.76 -8.82 -18.40
N ALA A 117 -6.92 -9.21 -18.89
CA ALA A 117 -7.90 -10.00 -18.13
C ALA A 117 -7.32 -11.35 -17.68
N GLY A 118 -6.63 -12.07 -18.58
CA GLY A 118 -5.95 -13.31 -18.24
C GLY A 118 -4.88 -13.15 -17.16
N TRP A 119 -4.10 -12.07 -17.24
CA TRP A 119 -3.10 -11.73 -16.23
C TRP A 119 -3.73 -11.41 -14.86
N ILE A 120 -4.87 -10.71 -14.83
CA ILE A 120 -5.61 -10.42 -13.59
C ILE A 120 -6.14 -11.71 -12.97
N ASN A 121 -6.78 -12.56 -13.78
CA ASN A 121 -7.35 -13.82 -13.32
C ASN A 121 -6.28 -14.76 -12.75
N GLU A 122 -5.12 -14.85 -13.41
CA GLU A 122 -3.99 -15.65 -12.92
C GLU A 122 -3.45 -15.14 -11.58
N GLN A 123 -3.48 -13.84 -11.31
CA GLN A 123 -3.08 -13.31 -10.02
C GLN A 123 -4.12 -13.55 -8.92
N ALA A 124 -5.41 -13.48 -9.27
CA ALA A 124 -6.52 -13.71 -8.34
C ALA A 124 -6.68 -15.20 -7.99
N ALA A 125 -6.50 -16.07 -8.95
CA ALA A 125 -6.59 -17.52 -8.82
C ALA A 125 -5.47 -18.19 -9.63
N PRO A 126 -4.25 -18.28 -9.09
CA PRO A 126 -3.11 -18.87 -9.80
C PRO A 126 -3.37 -20.31 -10.23
N THR A 127 -3.09 -20.59 -11.49
CA THR A 127 -3.20 -21.93 -12.10
C THR A 127 -1.86 -22.47 -12.55
N ARG A 128 -0.82 -21.62 -12.62
CA ARG A 128 0.53 -22.00 -13.08
C ARG A 128 1.49 -22.08 -11.91
N GLU A 129 2.24 -23.16 -11.87
CA GLU A 129 3.33 -23.32 -10.91
C GLU A 129 4.52 -22.42 -11.28
N VAL A 130 5.15 -21.85 -10.26
CA VAL A 130 6.42 -21.13 -10.35
C VAL A 130 7.39 -21.80 -9.39
N ASP A 131 8.54 -22.24 -9.90
CA ASP A 131 9.53 -23.01 -9.13
C ASP A 131 8.94 -24.23 -8.41
N GLY A 132 8.04 -24.96 -9.09
CA GLY A 132 7.38 -26.18 -8.57
C GLY A 132 6.37 -25.92 -7.47
N LYS A 133 5.89 -24.68 -7.29
CA LYS A 133 4.86 -24.31 -6.32
C LYS A 133 3.81 -23.40 -6.94
N LEU A 134 2.56 -23.68 -6.60
CA LEU A 134 1.47 -22.77 -6.98
C LEU A 134 1.57 -21.48 -6.14
N PRO A 135 1.66 -20.29 -6.77
CA PRO A 135 1.70 -19.02 -6.05
C PRO A 135 0.44 -18.83 -5.20
N ARG A 136 0.57 -18.07 -4.12
CA ARG A 136 -0.62 -17.69 -3.33
C ARG A 136 -1.45 -16.65 -4.09
N PRO A 137 -2.80 -16.76 -4.09
CA PRO A 137 -3.69 -15.74 -4.62
C PRO A 137 -3.37 -14.36 -4.05
N LEU A 138 -3.45 -13.34 -4.89
CA LEU A 138 -3.24 -11.97 -4.47
C LEU A 138 -4.56 -11.29 -4.15
N GLY A 139 -4.56 -10.49 -3.09
CA GLY A 139 -5.72 -9.66 -2.76
C GLY A 139 -5.98 -8.59 -3.83
N ALA A 140 -7.26 -8.30 -4.07
CA ALA A 140 -7.75 -7.36 -5.08
C ALA A 140 -7.04 -5.99 -5.06
N LYS A 141 -6.72 -5.45 -3.88
CA LYS A 141 -5.96 -4.20 -3.74
C LYS A 141 -4.56 -4.27 -4.35
N THR A 142 -3.87 -5.41 -4.20
CA THR A 142 -2.55 -5.63 -4.78
C THR A 142 -2.63 -5.69 -6.30
N ILE A 143 -3.62 -6.42 -6.83
CA ILE A 143 -3.89 -6.52 -8.27
C ILE A 143 -4.22 -5.13 -8.83
N LYS A 144 -5.10 -4.37 -8.18
CA LYS A 144 -5.47 -3.00 -8.58
C LYS A 144 -4.26 -2.06 -8.63
N ASN A 145 -3.33 -2.15 -7.67
CA ASN A 145 -2.12 -1.33 -7.68
C ASN A 145 -1.20 -1.68 -8.86
N ARG A 146 -1.05 -2.96 -9.18
CA ARG A 146 -0.25 -3.42 -10.33
C ARG A 146 -0.90 -3.04 -11.66
N HIS A 147 -2.21 -3.21 -11.76
CA HIS A 147 -3.00 -2.77 -12.92
C HIS A 147 -2.92 -1.26 -13.12
N GLY A 148 -2.99 -0.47 -12.03
CA GLY A 148 -2.84 0.99 -12.11
C GLY A 148 -1.49 1.43 -12.68
N PHE A 149 -0.42 0.70 -12.40
CA PHE A 149 0.87 0.93 -13.06
C PHE A 149 0.81 0.62 -14.57
N LEU A 150 0.26 -0.53 -14.96
CA LEU A 150 0.06 -0.89 -16.38
C LEU A 150 -0.80 0.12 -17.10
N TYR A 151 -1.93 0.50 -16.53
CA TYR A 151 -2.82 1.52 -17.08
C TYR A 151 -2.08 2.82 -17.36
N ALA A 152 -1.34 3.33 -16.38
CA ALA A 152 -0.59 4.58 -16.52
C ALA A 152 0.55 4.47 -17.54
N MET A 153 1.19 3.32 -17.67
CA MET A 153 2.23 3.04 -18.65
C MET A 153 1.64 3.01 -20.08
N PHE A 154 0.54 2.27 -20.29
CA PHE A 154 -0.12 2.23 -21.58
C PHE A 154 -0.74 3.57 -21.97
N GLN A 155 -1.29 4.32 -21.01
CA GLN A 155 -1.79 5.67 -21.25
C GLN A 155 -0.67 6.60 -21.73
N HIS A 156 0.52 6.49 -21.16
CA HIS A 156 1.69 7.21 -21.63
C HIS A 156 2.11 6.76 -23.04
N ALA A 157 1.99 5.46 -23.36
CA ALA A 157 2.28 4.95 -24.70
C ALA A 157 1.31 5.50 -25.75
N VAL A 158 0.01 5.61 -25.42
CA VAL A 158 -1.00 6.26 -26.27
C VAL A 158 -0.65 7.73 -26.50
N GLN A 159 -0.32 8.49 -25.44
CA GLN A 159 0.06 9.89 -25.55
C GLN A 159 1.32 10.11 -26.41
N ARG A 160 2.18 9.10 -26.52
CA ARG A 160 3.40 9.12 -27.36
C ARG A 160 3.19 8.54 -28.74
N GLY A 161 1.98 8.11 -29.11
CA GLY A 161 1.67 7.50 -30.40
C GLY A 161 2.32 6.13 -30.64
N VAL A 162 2.76 5.45 -29.56
CA VAL A 162 3.36 4.10 -29.65
C VAL A 162 2.29 3.02 -29.84
N VAL A 163 1.11 3.23 -29.26
CA VAL A 163 -0.09 2.41 -29.44
C VAL A 163 -1.31 3.32 -29.59
N ASP A 164 -2.35 2.83 -30.27
CA ASP A 164 -3.55 3.63 -30.57
C ASP A 164 -4.51 3.74 -29.39
N ARG A 165 -4.54 2.74 -28.50
CA ARG A 165 -5.45 2.67 -27.37
C ARG A 165 -4.82 1.94 -26.18
N ASN A 166 -5.37 2.21 -25.02
CA ASN A 166 -4.94 1.59 -23.77
C ASN A 166 -5.68 0.25 -23.55
N PRO A 167 -5.01 -0.90 -23.59
CA PRO A 167 -5.67 -2.21 -23.40
C PRO A 167 -6.18 -2.44 -21.95
N CYS A 168 -5.82 -1.58 -21.01
CA CYS A 168 -6.30 -1.65 -19.64
C CYS A 168 -7.65 -0.96 -19.44
N GLU A 169 -8.17 -0.23 -20.46
CA GLU A 169 -9.48 0.42 -20.36
C GLU A 169 -10.60 -0.60 -20.29
N GLY A 170 -11.61 -0.31 -19.50
CA GLY A 170 -12.78 -1.19 -19.33
C GLY A 170 -12.48 -2.53 -18.64
N THR A 171 -11.30 -2.73 -18.07
CA THR A 171 -10.94 -3.99 -17.42
C THR A 171 -11.71 -4.20 -16.12
N ASN A 172 -12.37 -5.33 -15.97
CA ASN A 172 -13.03 -5.73 -14.73
C ASN A 172 -12.01 -6.12 -13.67
N MET A 173 -12.08 -5.49 -12.51
CA MET A 173 -11.19 -5.75 -11.39
C MET A 173 -11.88 -6.62 -10.34
N PRO A 174 -11.15 -7.53 -9.66
CA PRO A 174 -11.70 -8.26 -8.54
C PRO A 174 -12.26 -7.29 -7.48
N ALA A 175 -13.40 -7.67 -6.89
CA ALA A 175 -13.99 -6.91 -5.79
C ALA A 175 -12.99 -6.77 -4.63
N SER A 176 -12.83 -5.55 -4.13
CA SER A 176 -11.95 -5.29 -3.00
C SER A 176 -12.81 -5.04 -1.78
N GLU A 177 -12.87 -6.00 -0.89
CA GLU A 177 -13.32 -5.72 0.46
C GLU A 177 -12.29 -4.82 1.12
N SER A 178 -12.63 -3.55 1.33
CA SER A 178 -11.78 -2.67 2.13
C SER A 178 -11.99 -3.06 3.60
N ARG A 179 -10.91 -3.49 4.26
CA ARG A 179 -10.97 -3.68 5.71
C ARG A 179 -11.39 -2.36 6.35
N GLU A 180 -12.45 -2.40 7.13
CA GLU A 180 -12.93 -1.26 7.88
C GLU A 180 -11.87 -0.66 8.79
N MET A 181 -11.94 0.65 8.99
CA MET A 181 -11.09 1.36 9.93
C MET A 181 -11.51 0.99 11.35
N THR A 182 -10.54 0.72 12.20
CA THR A 182 -10.78 0.45 13.60
C THR A 182 -10.63 1.73 14.42
N PHE A 183 -11.68 2.08 15.16
CA PHE A 183 -11.67 3.19 16.11
C PHE A 183 -11.71 2.65 17.53
N LEU A 184 -10.87 3.18 18.40
CA LEU A 184 -10.85 2.82 19.81
C LEU A 184 -11.57 3.90 20.64
N SER A 185 -12.41 3.49 21.58
CA SER A 185 -12.88 4.37 22.66
C SER A 185 -11.71 4.75 23.57
N GLY A 186 -11.93 5.71 24.49
CA GLY A 186 -10.94 6.06 25.50
C GLY A 186 -10.54 4.87 26.36
N ASP A 187 -11.53 4.08 26.79
CA ASP A 187 -11.31 2.89 27.64
C ASP A 187 -10.57 1.79 26.89
N GLU A 188 -10.99 1.49 25.64
CA GLU A 188 -10.32 0.50 24.79
C GLU A 188 -8.86 0.90 24.51
N TYR A 189 -8.62 2.19 24.28
CA TYR A 189 -7.26 2.71 24.11
C TYR A 189 -6.43 2.55 25.39
N THR A 190 -6.97 2.89 26.54
CA THR A 190 -6.31 2.76 27.84
C THR A 190 -5.98 1.31 28.14
N ARG A 191 -6.90 0.38 27.88
CA ARG A 191 -6.67 -1.06 27.99
C ARG A 191 -5.57 -1.55 27.05
N LEU A 192 -5.59 -1.16 25.78
CA LEU A 192 -4.52 -1.51 24.86
C LEU A 192 -3.17 -0.95 25.31
N LEU A 193 -3.15 0.30 25.77
CA LEU A 193 -1.95 0.99 26.25
C LEU A 193 -1.33 0.31 27.47
N SER A 194 -2.14 -0.25 28.38
CA SER A 194 -1.64 -0.94 29.57
C SER A 194 -0.81 -2.19 29.25
N PHE A 195 -1.07 -2.79 28.08
CA PHE A 195 -0.28 -3.92 27.59
C PHE A 195 0.95 -3.51 26.76
N ILE A 196 1.09 -2.22 26.43
CA ILE A 196 2.30 -1.71 25.77
C ILE A 196 3.39 -1.53 26.83
N PRO A 197 4.59 -2.11 26.64
CA PRO A 197 5.68 -1.94 27.59
C PRO A 197 6.01 -0.45 27.84
N PRO A 198 6.32 -0.04 29.06
CA PRO A 198 6.46 1.36 29.47
C PRO A 198 7.39 2.19 28.56
N TYR A 199 8.48 1.60 28.11
CA TYR A 199 9.43 2.25 27.19
C TYR A 199 8.77 2.74 25.90
N TRP A 200 7.75 2.04 25.38
CA TRP A 200 7.09 2.34 24.12
C TRP A 200 5.81 3.16 24.26
N GLN A 201 5.29 3.30 25.49
CA GLN A 201 4.05 4.05 25.72
C GLN A 201 4.13 5.50 25.24
N PRO A 202 5.24 6.27 25.45
CA PRO A 202 5.32 7.65 24.97
C PRO A 202 5.15 7.78 23.46
N LEU A 203 5.71 6.85 22.67
CA LEU A 203 5.52 6.84 21.22
C LEU A 203 4.06 6.54 20.84
N VAL A 204 3.44 5.55 21.48
CA VAL A 204 2.04 5.19 21.23
C VAL A 204 1.09 6.32 21.62
N GLN A 205 1.34 6.97 22.76
CA GLN A 205 0.56 8.12 23.20
C GLN A 205 0.75 9.33 22.28
N THR A 206 1.95 9.53 21.74
CA THR A 206 2.20 10.59 20.74
C THR A 206 1.42 10.31 19.46
N LEU A 207 1.42 9.08 18.97
CA LEU A 207 0.65 8.69 17.77
C LEU A 207 -0.85 8.92 17.96
N ALA A 208 -1.40 8.50 19.10
CA ALA A 208 -2.81 8.68 19.43
C ALA A 208 -3.17 10.15 19.73
N GLY A 209 -2.34 10.87 20.50
CA GLY A 209 -2.59 12.25 20.91
C GLY A 209 -2.40 13.30 19.82
N THR A 210 -1.66 12.97 18.74
CA THR A 210 -1.35 13.91 17.65
C THR A 210 -1.93 13.51 16.29
N GLY A 211 -2.28 12.24 16.10
CA GLY A 211 -2.69 11.70 14.81
C GLY A 211 -1.59 11.67 13.74
N MET A 212 -0.31 11.79 14.12
CA MET A 212 0.82 11.70 13.19
C MET A 212 0.88 10.33 12.49
N ARG A 213 1.49 10.31 11.31
CA ARG A 213 1.87 9.05 10.69
C ARG A 213 3.06 8.45 11.44
N TRP A 214 3.18 7.13 11.44
CA TRP A 214 4.33 6.44 12.04
C TRP A 214 5.68 7.02 11.61
N SER A 215 5.86 7.23 10.30
CA SER A 215 7.11 7.76 9.75
C SER A 215 7.39 9.22 10.12
N GLU A 216 6.38 9.99 10.50
CA GLU A 216 6.50 11.36 11.01
C GLU A 216 6.90 11.32 12.48
N ALA A 217 6.15 10.59 13.32
CA ALA A 217 6.39 10.53 14.77
C ALA A 217 7.79 9.96 15.09
N THR A 218 8.20 8.89 14.43
CA THR A 218 9.53 8.28 14.67
C THR A 218 10.70 9.08 14.08
N ALA A 219 10.43 10.17 13.34
CA ALA A 219 11.43 11.07 12.78
C ALA A 219 11.57 12.38 13.58
N LEU A 220 10.85 12.51 14.70
CA LEU A 220 10.88 13.71 15.54
C LEU A 220 12.22 13.85 16.25
N ARG A 221 12.71 15.08 16.29
CA ARG A 221 13.91 15.51 17.01
C ARG A 221 13.53 16.42 18.16
N PRO A 222 14.35 16.57 19.20
CA PRO A 222 14.08 17.51 20.28
C PRO A 222 13.75 18.93 19.79
N GLY A 223 14.47 19.44 18.79
CA GLY A 223 14.23 20.76 18.22
C GLY A 223 12.93 20.94 17.41
N ASP A 224 12.13 19.87 17.25
CA ASP A 224 10.80 19.98 16.66
C ASP A 224 9.73 20.38 17.69
N PHE A 225 10.06 20.32 19.00
CA PHE A 225 9.16 20.62 20.08
C PHE A 225 9.40 22.04 20.61
N ASP A 226 8.33 22.76 20.83
CA ASP A 226 8.25 23.92 21.67
C ASP A 226 7.30 23.54 22.81
N LEU A 227 7.90 23.08 23.92
CA LEU A 227 7.13 22.56 25.06
C LEU A 227 6.48 23.67 25.87
N GLU A 228 7.00 24.90 25.80
CA GLU A 228 6.41 26.08 26.48
C GLU A 228 5.18 26.55 25.69
N ALA A 229 5.26 26.63 24.38
CA ALA A 229 4.11 26.90 23.53
C ALA A 229 3.16 25.68 23.39
N GLY A 230 3.56 24.51 23.90
CA GLY A 230 2.76 23.27 23.84
C GLY A 230 2.56 22.74 22.42
N VAL A 231 3.55 22.86 21.57
CA VAL A 231 3.42 22.45 20.13
C VAL A 231 4.57 21.57 19.66
N VAL A 232 4.31 20.81 18.62
CA VAL A 232 5.30 20.04 17.87
C VAL A 232 5.19 20.33 16.39
N ARG A 233 6.32 20.50 15.70
CA ARG A 233 6.42 20.78 14.29
C ARG A 233 6.76 19.51 13.51
N VAL A 234 5.88 19.09 12.60
CA VAL A 234 6.12 17.99 11.66
C VAL A 234 6.77 18.56 10.40
N SER A 235 8.06 18.34 10.23
CA SER A 235 8.86 18.89 9.12
C SER A 235 9.50 17.80 8.26
N ARG A 236 9.59 16.55 8.76
CA ARG A 236 10.25 15.41 8.13
C ARG A 236 9.53 14.10 8.36
N ALA A 237 9.89 13.09 7.59
CA ALA A 237 9.42 11.72 7.78
C ALA A 237 10.49 10.72 7.30
N TRP A 238 10.50 9.54 7.84
CA TRP A 238 11.29 8.43 7.32
C TRP A 238 10.77 8.02 5.93
N LYS A 239 11.71 7.86 5.02
CA LYS A 239 11.51 7.33 3.66
C LYS A 239 12.45 6.18 3.41
N ASP A 240 12.02 5.26 2.54
CA ASP A 240 12.81 4.12 2.12
C ASP A 240 12.91 4.11 0.59
N SER A 241 14.06 3.74 0.05
CA SER A 241 14.24 3.38 -1.35
C SER A 241 15.41 2.41 -1.48
N ILE A 242 15.43 1.60 -2.54
CA ILE A 242 16.53 0.65 -2.78
C ILE A 242 17.86 1.40 -2.95
N ALA A 243 17.83 2.54 -3.65
CA ALA A 243 19.03 3.30 -3.96
C ALA A 243 19.65 4.02 -2.75
N LYS A 244 18.80 4.49 -1.79
CA LYS A 244 19.25 5.31 -0.65
C LYS A 244 19.14 4.60 0.70
N GLY A 245 18.58 3.40 0.72
CA GLY A 245 18.17 2.78 1.98
C GLY A 245 17.09 3.58 2.68
N ARG A 246 17.13 3.61 4.01
CA ARG A 246 16.26 4.42 4.86
C ARG A 246 16.88 5.78 5.14
N TYR A 247 16.14 6.85 4.91
CA TYR A 247 16.60 8.22 5.07
C TYR A 247 15.50 9.17 5.53
N LEU A 248 15.88 10.29 6.12
CA LEU A 248 14.96 11.38 6.48
C LEU A 248 14.74 12.27 5.25
N GLY A 249 13.49 12.53 4.94
CA GLY A 249 13.10 13.40 3.84
C GLY A 249 11.90 14.27 4.18
N ALA A 250 11.59 15.22 3.30
CA ALA A 250 10.38 16.02 3.45
C ALA A 250 9.15 15.10 3.47
N PRO A 251 8.08 15.44 4.20
CA PRO A 251 6.83 14.69 4.16
C PRO A 251 6.28 14.61 2.74
N LYS A 252 5.34 13.67 2.50
CA LYS A 252 4.86 13.34 1.16
C LYS A 252 4.25 14.54 0.39
N THR A 253 3.61 15.48 1.10
CA THR A 253 2.99 16.67 0.51
C THR A 253 3.38 17.92 1.30
N SER A 254 3.25 19.09 0.69
CA SER A 254 3.52 20.38 1.33
C SER A 254 2.64 20.59 2.58
N ARG A 255 1.37 20.20 2.52
CA ARG A 255 0.41 20.28 3.66
C ARG A 255 0.73 19.31 4.80
N SER A 256 1.58 18.32 4.57
CA SER A 256 2.06 17.44 5.64
C SER A 256 3.04 18.15 6.58
N LYS A 257 3.69 19.25 6.16
CA LYS A 257 4.42 20.15 7.07
C LYS A 257 3.39 20.96 7.85
N ARG A 258 3.37 20.77 9.15
CA ARG A 258 2.36 21.38 10.04
C ARG A 258 2.85 21.46 11.46
N THR A 259 2.24 22.33 12.24
CA THR A 259 2.40 22.41 13.70
C THR A 259 1.16 21.82 14.36
N ILE A 260 1.34 21.02 15.39
CA ILE A 260 0.29 20.35 16.13
C ILE A 260 0.38 20.75 17.59
N SER A 261 -0.70 21.26 18.17
CA SER A 261 -0.82 21.52 19.61
C SER A 261 -0.89 20.19 20.36
N LEU A 262 -0.13 20.09 21.43
CA LEU A 262 -0.03 18.91 22.29
C LEU A 262 -1.00 19.01 23.46
N PRO A 263 -1.69 17.93 23.84
CA PRO A 263 -2.40 17.88 25.11
C PRO A 263 -1.43 18.09 26.29
N PRO A 264 -1.83 18.79 27.36
CA PRO A 264 -0.94 19.08 28.52
C PRO A 264 -0.29 17.83 29.11
N GLY A 265 -1.05 16.75 29.31
CA GLY A 265 -0.50 15.47 29.79
C GLY A 265 0.57 14.86 28.87
N LEU A 266 0.46 15.07 27.57
CA LEU A 266 1.46 14.60 26.60
C LEU A 266 2.74 15.46 26.66
N ILE A 267 2.63 16.76 26.93
CA ILE A 267 3.78 17.65 27.17
C ILE A 267 4.58 17.15 28.38
N THR A 268 3.90 16.91 29.51
CA THR A 268 4.53 16.39 30.73
C THR A 268 5.25 15.05 30.46
N LEU A 269 4.60 14.15 29.73
CA LEU A 269 5.18 12.85 29.39
C LEU A 269 6.42 12.97 28.50
N LEU A 270 6.41 13.88 27.53
CA LEU A 270 7.47 14.01 26.54
C LEU A 270 8.65 14.88 27.01
N ARG A 271 8.46 15.75 27.97
CA ARG A 271 9.50 16.67 28.48
C ARG A 271 10.83 15.98 28.78
N PRO A 272 10.88 14.89 29.56
CA PRO A 272 12.15 14.19 29.85
C PRO A 272 12.84 13.67 28.60
N LEU A 273 12.06 13.15 27.62
CA LEU A 273 12.60 12.60 26.39
C LEU A 273 13.15 13.67 25.46
N VAL A 274 12.48 14.82 25.39
CA VAL A 274 12.92 15.97 24.58
C VAL A 274 14.18 16.61 25.15
N GLU A 275 14.29 16.70 26.48
CA GLU A 275 15.43 17.30 27.19
C GLU A 275 16.69 16.45 27.15
N GLN A 276 16.59 15.14 26.91
CA GLN A 276 17.74 14.21 26.83
C GLN A 276 18.72 14.47 25.65
N ARG A 277 18.46 15.46 24.78
CA ARG A 277 19.33 15.90 23.67
C ARG A 277 19.84 14.81 22.70
N GLY A 278 19.09 13.74 22.50
CA GLY A 278 19.36 12.75 21.46
C GLY A 278 19.09 13.28 20.04
N GLU A 279 19.54 12.57 19.02
CA GLU A 279 19.22 12.95 17.63
C GLU A 279 17.73 12.78 17.35
N LEU A 280 17.11 11.73 17.89
CA LEU A 280 15.68 11.43 17.77
C LEU A 280 15.05 11.33 19.15
N VAL A 281 13.80 11.78 19.28
CA VAL A 281 13.04 11.66 20.54
C VAL A 281 12.65 10.20 20.80
N PHE A 282 12.33 9.46 19.76
CA PHE A 282 11.96 8.06 19.85
C PHE A 282 13.00 7.17 19.14
N THR A 283 13.62 6.30 19.92
CA THR A 283 14.61 5.33 19.44
C THR A 283 14.24 3.93 19.89
N ASN A 284 14.90 2.92 19.34
CA ASN A 284 14.92 1.62 19.98
C ASN A 284 15.88 1.64 21.20
N ARG A 285 15.93 0.58 21.99
CA ARG A 285 16.78 0.50 23.20
C ARG A 285 18.29 0.65 22.93
N HIS A 286 18.70 0.53 21.67
CA HIS A 286 20.08 0.74 21.24
C HIS A 286 20.35 2.15 20.69
N GLY A 287 19.40 3.08 20.85
CA GLY A 287 19.52 4.45 20.36
C GLY A 287 19.27 4.60 18.84
N ASN A 288 18.90 3.54 18.13
CA ASN A 288 18.70 3.57 16.68
C ASN A 288 17.24 3.87 16.29
N ALA A 289 17.05 4.25 15.01
CA ALA A 289 15.72 4.47 14.45
C ALA A 289 14.84 3.21 14.51
N ILE A 290 13.57 3.39 14.88
CA ILE A 290 12.61 2.31 15.08
C ILE A 290 12.07 1.84 13.74
N LEU A 291 12.18 0.55 13.43
CA LEU A 291 11.56 -0.08 12.27
C LEU A 291 10.11 -0.45 12.58
N GLN A 292 9.17 -0.01 11.74
CA GLN A 292 7.74 -0.28 11.96
C GLN A 292 7.42 -1.77 12.02
N GLN A 293 8.06 -2.59 11.19
CA GLN A 293 7.85 -4.04 11.16
C GLN A 293 8.30 -4.70 12.47
N THR A 294 9.46 -4.30 12.98
CA THR A 294 10.00 -4.80 14.25
C THR A 294 9.09 -4.38 15.40
N PHE A 295 8.73 -3.09 15.49
CA PHE A 295 7.79 -2.62 16.50
C PHE A 295 6.44 -3.33 16.44
N HIS A 296 5.89 -3.53 15.22
CA HIS A 296 4.64 -4.26 15.06
C HIS A 296 4.75 -5.70 15.59
N LYS A 297 5.82 -6.41 15.23
CA LYS A 297 6.01 -7.81 15.60
C LYS A 297 6.32 -7.98 17.08
N GLU A 298 7.14 -7.10 17.66
CA GLU A 298 7.70 -7.27 18.98
C GLU A 298 6.94 -6.53 20.08
N VAL A 299 6.13 -5.52 19.72
CA VAL A 299 5.41 -4.68 20.68
C VAL A 299 3.92 -4.65 20.39
N TRP A 300 3.53 -4.22 19.19
CA TRP A 300 2.13 -3.93 18.89
C TRP A 300 1.25 -5.16 18.83
N ALA A 301 1.67 -6.19 18.08
CA ALA A 301 0.88 -7.40 17.93
C ALA A 301 0.75 -8.19 19.25
N PRO A 302 1.82 -8.36 20.06
CA PRO A 302 1.71 -8.93 21.40
C PRO A 302 0.74 -8.17 22.30
N ALA A 303 0.88 -6.84 22.42
CA ALA A 303 -0.01 -6.02 23.23
C ALA A 303 -1.48 -6.14 22.81
N ARG A 304 -1.73 -6.08 21.50
CA ARG A 304 -3.08 -6.25 20.94
C ARG A 304 -3.64 -7.65 21.23
N ASN A 305 -2.83 -8.70 21.15
CA ASN A 305 -3.25 -10.06 21.49
C ASN A 305 -3.66 -10.15 22.95
N LEU A 306 -2.82 -9.64 23.86
CA LEU A 306 -3.13 -9.59 25.29
C LEU A 306 -4.43 -8.80 25.57
N ALA A 307 -4.59 -7.63 24.96
CA ALA A 307 -5.79 -6.82 25.09
C ALA A 307 -7.07 -7.50 24.56
N ASN A 308 -6.94 -8.53 23.73
CA ASN A 308 -8.02 -9.38 23.25
C ASN A 308 -8.15 -10.73 23.99
N GLY A 309 -7.45 -10.90 25.11
CA GLY A 309 -7.50 -12.11 25.91
C GLY A 309 -6.80 -13.31 25.25
N ARG A 310 -5.81 -13.04 24.39
CA ARG A 310 -4.99 -14.07 23.72
C ARG A 310 -3.54 -14.00 24.23
N PRO A 311 -2.79 -15.11 24.14
CA PRO A 311 -1.35 -15.06 24.43
C PRO A 311 -0.63 -14.00 23.61
N ALA A 312 0.39 -13.35 24.18
CA ALA A 312 1.20 -12.34 23.49
C ALA A 312 1.75 -12.85 22.15
N PHE A 313 2.16 -14.11 22.12
CA PHE A 313 2.70 -14.79 20.95
C PHE A 313 1.94 -16.10 20.71
N ASP A 314 1.65 -16.42 19.45
CA ASP A 314 1.10 -17.73 19.09
C ASP A 314 2.17 -18.81 19.33
N ILE A 315 1.95 -19.66 20.31
CA ILE A 315 2.87 -20.76 20.68
C ILE A 315 2.77 -21.91 19.68
N VAL A 316 1.97 -21.85 18.65
CA VAL A 316 1.71 -22.98 17.77
C VAL A 316 2.08 -22.74 16.33
N LYS A 317 3.34 -23.03 15.99
CA LYS A 317 3.71 -23.80 14.78
C LYS A 317 5.02 -24.49 15.10
N ASP A 318 4.99 -25.83 15.21
CA ASP A 318 6.14 -26.72 15.37
C ASP A 318 6.84 -26.69 16.74
N HIS A 319 6.25 -27.22 17.79
CA HIS A 319 6.85 -27.77 19.01
C HIS A 319 8.18 -27.22 19.54
N LYS A 320 8.63 -26.11 19.01
CA LYS A 320 9.74 -25.32 19.55
C LYS A 320 9.22 -23.90 19.71
N PRO A 321 9.33 -23.27 20.89
CA PRO A 321 9.10 -21.86 21.02
C PRO A 321 10.16 -21.17 20.13
N HIS A 322 9.81 -20.89 18.88
CA HIS A 322 10.73 -20.23 17.95
C HIS A 322 11.04 -18.82 18.38
N TRP A 323 10.53 -18.41 19.55
CA TRP A 323 10.87 -17.11 20.02
C TRP A 323 10.67 -17.01 21.55
N VAL A 324 11.76 -16.90 22.24
CA VAL A 324 11.82 -16.42 23.62
C VAL A 324 12.00 -14.91 23.57
N PRO A 325 11.26 -14.14 24.37
CA PRO A 325 11.12 -12.70 24.24
C PRO A 325 12.33 -11.91 24.73
N ASN A 326 13.51 -12.14 24.23
CA ASN A 326 14.68 -11.40 24.69
C ASN A 326 15.42 -10.58 23.60
N ARG A 327 14.89 -10.48 22.38
CA ARG A 327 15.48 -9.60 21.36
C ARG A 327 15.09 -8.12 21.52
N GLY A 328 14.10 -7.77 22.32
CA GLY A 328 13.72 -6.39 22.65
C GLY A 328 13.86 -6.07 24.14
N GLY A 329 14.33 -7.00 24.97
CA GLY A 329 14.46 -6.83 26.43
C GLY A 329 13.12 -6.58 27.13
N HIS A 330 12.01 -7.07 26.58
CA HIS A 330 10.70 -7.02 27.21
C HIS A 330 10.32 -8.41 27.68
N GLU A 331 10.13 -8.55 28.95
CA GLU A 331 9.49 -9.71 29.54
C GLU A 331 7.97 -9.50 29.43
N TRP A 332 7.31 -10.30 28.59
CA TRP A 332 5.86 -10.30 28.46
C TRP A 332 5.25 -11.22 29.52
N HIS A 333 5.27 -10.76 30.77
CA HIS A 333 4.71 -11.49 31.92
C HIS A 333 3.26 -11.09 32.24
N GLN A 334 2.65 -10.27 31.39
CA GLN A 334 1.28 -9.83 31.64
C GLN A 334 0.29 -10.92 31.25
N GLU A 335 -0.65 -11.18 32.16
CA GLU A 335 -1.80 -12.03 31.87
C GLU A 335 -2.70 -11.37 30.80
N PRO A 336 -3.25 -12.17 29.87
CA PRO A 336 -4.22 -11.66 28.92
C PRO A 336 -5.45 -11.07 29.60
N ALA A 337 -6.10 -10.10 28.93
CA ALA A 337 -7.32 -9.47 29.41
C ALA A 337 -8.41 -10.51 29.70
N SER A 338 -9.10 -10.36 30.83
CA SER A 338 -10.27 -11.17 31.18
C SER A 338 -11.39 -11.01 30.15
N VAL A 339 -12.36 -11.90 30.12
CA VAL A 339 -13.45 -11.89 29.12
C VAL A 339 -14.18 -10.54 29.09
N GLY A 340 -14.43 -9.91 30.26
CA GLY A 340 -15.10 -8.62 30.35
C GLY A 340 -14.23 -7.40 29.99
N ASP A 341 -12.91 -7.60 29.92
CA ASP A 341 -11.94 -6.52 29.68
C ASP A 341 -11.36 -6.52 28.28
N ARG A 342 -11.80 -7.40 27.39
CA ARG A 342 -11.31 -7.47 26.00
C ARG A 342 -11.75 -6.27 25.20
N ILE A 343 -10.84 -5.80 24.31
CA ILE A 343 -11.19 -4.69 23.40
C ILE A 343 -12.01 -5.16 22.19
N HIS A 344 -12.05 -6.49 21.91
CA HIS A 344 -12.77 -7.08 20.76
C HIS A 344 -12.50 -6.41 19.41
N LYS A 345 -11.32 -5.82 19.25
CA LYS A 345 -10.91 -5.09 18.04
C LYS A 345 -9.47 -5.44 17.65
N GLU A 346 -9.18 -5.38 16.36
CA GLU A 346 -7.86 -5.67 15.79
C GLU A 346 -7.20 -4.40 15.23
N PRO A 347 -6.88 -3.39 16.06
CA PRO A 347 -6.32 -2.14 15.59
C PRO A 347 -4.91 -2.36 15.01
N ARG A 348 -4.63 -1.68 13.90
CA ARG A 348 -3.29 -1.49 13.40
C ARG A 348 -2.68 -0.24 14.02
N ILE A 349 -1.37 -0.09 13.97
CA ILE A 349 -0.68 1.13 14.44
C ILE A 349 -1.28 2.38 13.75
N HIS A 350 -1.63 2.30 12.47
CA HIS A 350 -2.23 3.43 11.74
C HIS A 350 -3.66 3.76 12.20
N ASP A 351 -4.35 2.81 12.82
CA ASP A 351 -5.70 3.03 13.33
C ASP A 351 -5.71 3.95 14.56
N LEU A 352 -4.55 4.17 15.23
CA LEU A 352 -4.41 5.24 16.23
C LEU A 352 -4.67 6.63 15.63
N ARG A 353 -4.27 6.86 14.37
CA ARG A 353 -4.57 8.11 13.68
C ARG A 353 -6.06 8.21 13.32
N HIS A 354 -6.70 7.11 12.98
CA HIS A 354 -8.14 7.06 12.76
C HIS A 354 -8.90 7.30 14.07
N THR A 355 -8.44 6.69 15.16
CA THR A 355 -8.94 6.90 16.53
C THR A 355 -8.82 8.36 16.95
N HIS A 356 -7.66 8.99 16.71
CA HIS A 356 -7.47 10.43 16.97
C HIS A 356 -8.50 11.30 16.23
N ALA A 357 -8.74 11.02 14.95
CA ALA A 357 -9.75 11.75 14.19
C ALA A 357 -11.15 11.54 14.74
N SER A 358 -11.52 10.31 15.11
CA SER A 358 -12.81 9.98 15.71
C SER A 358 -13.01 10.74 17.06
N TRP A 359 -12.00 10.80 17.93
CA TRP A 359 -12.08 11.55 19.18
C TRP A 359 -12.31 13.04 18.95
N LEU A 360 -11.63 13.64 17.96
CA LEU A 360 -11.83 15.04 17.60
C LEU A 360 -13.24 15.32 17.05
N ILE A 361 -13.78 14.43 16.25
CA ILE A 361 -15.13 14.53 15.69
C ILE A 361 -16.17 14.44 16.81
N ASN A 362 -16.04 13.44 17.68
CA ASN A 362 -16.93 13.26 18.83
C ASN A 362 -16.83 14.45 19.82
N GLY A 363 -15.67 15.12 19.87
CA GLY A 363 -15.47 16.36 20.62
C GLY A 363 -15.94 17.63 19.87
N GLY A 364 -16.66 17.50 18.74
CA GLY A 364 -17.21 18.64 18.00
C GLY A 364 -16.19 19.44 17.18
N THR A 365 -14.98 18.92 16.97
CA THR A 365 -13.95 19.65 16.20
C THR A 365 -14.33 19.69 14.71
N PRO A 366 -14.36 20.87 14.07
CA PRO A 366 -14.71 20.99 12.65
C PRO A 366 -13.78 20.24 11.73
N LEU A 367 -14.31 19.58 10.71
CA LEU A 367 -13.53 18.77 9.73
C LEU A 367 -12.36 19.51 9.09
N PRO A 368 -12.43 20.83 8.76
CA PRO A 368 -11.27 21.57 8.24
C PRO A 368 -10.12 21.69 9.25
N VAL A 369 -10.41 21.75 10.55
CA VAL A 369 -9.39 21.75 11.60
C VAL A 369 -8.73 20.38 11.70
N ILE A 370 -9.54 19.32 11.65
CA ILE A 370 -9.06 17.93 11.62
C ILE A 370 -8.18 17.69 10.38
N GLN A 371 -8.61 18.16 9.21
CA GLN A 371 -7.83 18.08 7.97
C GLN A 371 -6.42 18.69 8.16
N ARG A 372 -6.34 19.92 8.67
CA ARG A 372 -5.07 20.61 8.90
C ARG A 372 -4.20 19.86 9.92
N ARG A 373 -4.80 19.43 11.04
CA ARG A 373 -4.10 18.69 12.09
C ARG A 373 -3.53 17.37 11.60
N LEU A 374 -4.28 16.63 10.79
CA LEU A 374 -3.82 15.39 10.19
C LEU A 374 -2.87 15.61 9.00
N GLY A 375 -2.87 16.77 8.37
CA GLY A 375 -2.10 17.05 7.14
C GLY A 375 -2.63 16.25 5.94
N HIS A 376 -3.95 16.22 5.75
CA HIS A 376 -4.57 15.71 4.53
C HIS A 376 -4.53 16.78 3.45
N GLU A 377 -4.16 16.39 2.23
CA GLU A 377 -4.03 17.32 1.10
C GLU A 377 -5.39 17.87 0.66
N SER A 378 -6.41 17.02 0.67
CA SER A 378 -7.80 17.37 0.34
C SER A 378 -8.72 17.18 1.54
N ILE A 379 -9.70 18.08 1.69
CA ILE A 379 -10.82 17.92 2.62
C ILE A 379 -11.63 16.67 2.29
N THR A 380 -11.76 16.32 1.01
CA THR A 380 -12.41 15.11 0.54
C THR A 380 -11.86 13.87 1.23
N THR A 381 -10.53 13.77 1.38
CA THR A 381 -9.91 12.66 2.13
C THR A 381 -10.39 12.58 3.57
N THR A 382 -10.70 13.70 4.21
CA THR A 382 -11.20 13.74 5.59
C THR A 382 -12.69 13.40 5.62
N VAL A 383 -13.46 13.98 4.70
CA VAL A 383 -14.91 13.74 4.57
C VAL A 383 -15.18 12.27 4.20
N ASP A 384 -14.53 11.73 3.17
CA ASP A 384 -14.72 10.33 2.73
C ASP A 384 -14.39 9.31 3.82
N ARG A 385 -13.41 9.64 4.68
CA ARG A 385 -12.96 8.71 5.73
C ARG A 385 -13.73 8.85 7.03
N TYR A 386 -14.17 10.04 7.37
CA TYR A 386 -14.67 10.35 8.71
C TYR A 386 -16.00 11.10 8.72
N GLY A 387 -16.52 11.53 7.57
CA GLY A 387 -17.77 12.30 7.49
C GLY A 387 -18.97 11.56 8.11
N HIS A 388 -18.99 10.24 7.96
CA HIS A 388 -20.03 9.39 8.55
C HIS A 388 -20.00 9.31 10.08
N LEU A 389 -18.90 9.74 10.73
CA LEU A 389 -18.78 9.83 12.18
C LEU A 389 -19.26 11.19 12.73
N SER A 390 -19.46 12.17 11.85
CA SER A 390 -19.97 13.48 12.28
C SER A 390 -21.41 13.33 12.77
N PRO A 391 -21.72 13.81 13.99
CA PRO A 391 -23.10 13.83 14.46
C PRO A 391 -23.98 14.54 13.43
N ASP A 392 -25.21 14.07 13.25
CA ASP A 392 -26.18 14.76 12.44
C ASP A 392 -26.65 16.03 13.18
N ASN A 393 -25.93 17.11 12.95
CA ASN A 393 -26.12 18.39 13.63
C ASN A 393 -27.19 19.26 12.94
N LEU A 394 -28.16 18.64 12.23
CA LEU A 394 -29.24 19.39 11.55
C LEU A 394 -30.03 20.26 12.54
N THR A 395 -30.33 19.73 13.71
CA THR A 395 -31.00 20.49 14.78
C THR A 395 -30.13 21.62 15.31
N ALA A 396 -28.85 21.37 15.55
CA ALA A 396 -27.91 22.40 16.00
C ALA A 396 -27.70 23.48 14.93
N ALA A 397 -27.66 23.10 13.65
CA ALA A 397 -27.60 24.04 12.53
C ALA A 397 -28.88 24.90 12.44
N ALA A 398 -30.05 24.30 12.63
CA ALA A 398 -31.31 25.02 12.65
C ALA A 398 -31.37 26.03 13.85
N LEU A 399 -30.91 25.61 15.02
CA LEU A 399 -30.83 26.49 16.18
C LEU A 399 -29.83 27.63 15.96
N ALA A 400 -28.70 27.39 15.32
CA ALA A 400 -27.72 28.43 14.99
C ALA A 400 -28.33 29.47 14.02
N VAL A 401 -29.11 29.01 13.03
CA VAL A 401 -29.85 29.90 12.12
C VAL A 401 -30.91 30.68 12.90
N GLN A 402 -31.65 30.04 13.82
CA GLN A 402 -32.63 30.71 14.69
C GLN A 402 -31.99 31.84 15.50
N VAL A 403 -30.83 31.58 16.11
CA VAL A 403 -30.08 32.60 16.84
C VAL A 403 -29.60 33.73 15.93
N ALA A 404 -29.06 33.43 14.75
CA ALA A 404 -28.63 34.44 13.79
C ALA A 404 -29.76 35.28 13.24
N MET A 405 -30.98 34.73 13.20
CA MET A 405 -32.21 35.40 12.76
C MET A 405 -33.04 35.95 13.94
N ALA A 406 -32.47 35.99 15.14
CA ALA A 406 -33.14 36.54 16.32
C ALA A 406 -33.64 37.96 16.05
N GLY A 407 -34.94 38.24 16.24
CA GLY A 407 -35.62 39.46 15.84
C GLY A 407 -36.30 39.46 14.49
N ALA A 408 -36.02 38.45 13.62
CA ALA A 408 -36.70 38.23 12.34
C ALA A 408 -37.60 37.00 12.35
N LEU A 409 -37.42 36.09 13.31
CA LEU A 409 -38.24 34.90 13.52
C LEU A 409 -39.04 35.01 14.83
N PRO A 410 -40.23 34.36 14.93
CA PRO A 410 -40.99 34.30 16.18
C PRO A 410 -40.14 33.68 17.31
N GLU A 411 -40.28 34.19 18.54
CA GLU A 411 -39.67 33.58 19.72
C GLU A 411 -40.23 32.18 19.95
N ILE A 412 -39.37 31.23 20.30
CA ILE A 412 -39.79 29.89 20.67
C ILE A 412 -40.27 29.99 22.13
N GLU A 413 -41.55 29.86 22.38
CA GLU A 413 -42.09 29.67 23.74
C GLU A 413 -41.48 28.35 24.29
N SER A 414 -40.84 28.46 25.45
CA SER A 414 -40.16 27.38 26.17
C SER A 414 -41.09 26.39 26.86
#